data_f26dce9b35b30ffeac08c9d75ec59068
#
_entry.id   f26dce9b35b30ffeac08c9d75ec59068
#
_cell.length_a   1.000
_cell.length_b   1.000
_cell.length_c   1.000
_cell.angle_alpha   90.00
_cell.angle_beta   90.00
_cell.angle_gamma   90.00
#
_symmetry.space_group_name_H-M   'P 1'
#
loop_
_entity.id
_entity.type
_entity.pdbx_description
1 polymer ?
#
loop_
_entity_poly.entity_id
_entity_poly.type
_entity_poly.pdbx_seq_one_letter_code
_entity_poly.pdbx_strand_id
1 'polypeptide(L)'
;MRILGVIWLAAAAVCAAQPALKNPLANDPQAAEIGRVMFRGSCALCHGIHAEGGRGPDLTLGSYSVGDTDADLYKVISGGSAGTEMPAFGANLESDDLWRLVTYLRTLAGKGKVAATGDRQAGNDLFWAKGKCGQCHMIGGKGGRLGPDLTSVGRKRSLAYLKESILDPNADITPGYNTLTVVTKDGKTIVGVQRGFDDFSAQLMDPAENFHSYEKSDVTSVKREIRSLMPASYRNSFSEKELNDLLAYLQSLRGTREDGK
;
A
#
# COMPACT_ATOMS: atom_id res chain seq x y z
N MET A 1 76.16 -5.02 1.76
CA MET A 1 74.79 -5.26 2.19
C MET A 1 73.90 -4.21 1.49
N ARG A 2 73.25 -4.57 0.37
CA ARG A 2 72.38 -3.67 -0.41
C ARG A 2 70.95 -3.88 0.00
N ILE A 3 70.33 -2.85 0.56
CA ILE A 3 68.90 -2.87 0.98
C ILE A 3 68.09 -2.42 -0.24
N LEU A 4 67.31 -3.35 -0.84
CA LEU A 4 66.34 -3.06 -1.87
C LEU A 4 65.06 -2.53 -1.22
N GLY A 5 64.79 -1.24 -1.37
CA GLY A 5 63.53 -0.63 -0.98
C GLY A 5 62.40 -1.04 -1.90
N VAL A 6 61.38 -1.70 -1.38
CA VAL A 6 60.16 -2.02 -2.13
C VAL A 6 59.22 -0.81 -2.01
N ILE A 7 59.00 -0.13 -3.14
CA ILE A 7 58.03 0.98 -3.22
C ILE A 7 56.62 0.37 -3.46
N TRP A 8 55.73 0.48 -2.48
CA TRP A 8 54.32 0.15 -2.65
C TRP A 8 53.60 1.33 -3.33
N LEU A 9 53.22 1.14 -4.59
CA LEU A 9 52.29 2.05 -5.26
C LEU A 9 50.85 1.73 -4.79
N ALA A 10 50.28 2.57 -3.96
CA ALA A 10 48.85 2.53 -3.61
C ALA A 10 48.04 3.03 -4.79
N ALA A 11 47.41 2.12 -5.51
CA ALA A 11 46.41 2.47 -6.53
C ALA A 11 45.15 3.00 -5.81
N ALA A 12 44.92 4.31 -5.82
CA ALA A 12 43.67 4.90 -5.39
C ALA A 12 42.58 4.54 -6.42
N ALA A 13 41.67 3.62 -6.03
CA ALA A 13 40.47 3.34 -6.80
C ALA A 13 39.54 4.58 -6.78
N VAL A 14 39.50 5.32 -7.88
CA VAL A 14 38.52 6.39 -8.09
C VAL A 14 37.17 5.70 -8.26
N CYS A 15 36.37 5.73 -7.21
CA CYS A 15 34.97 5.31 -7.26
C CYS A 15 34.22 6.38 -8.09
N ALA A 16 34.13 6.20 -9.41
CA ALA A 16 33.32 7.06 -10.27
C ALA A 16 31.86 6.88 -9.88
N ALA A 17 31.24 7.90 -9.29
CA ALA A 17 29.81 7.92 -9.03
C ALA A 17 29.07 7.68 -10.36
N GLN A 18 28.26 6.63 -10.44
CA GLN A 18 27.43 6.38 -11.62
C GLN A 18 26.50 7.58 -11.83
N PRO A 19 26.37 8.09 -13.08
CA PRO A 19 25.46 9.20 -13.35
C PRO A 19 24.04 8.83 -12.89
N ALA A 20 23.41 9.76 -12.19
CA ALA A 20 22.04 9.57 -11.72
C ALA A 20 21.13 9.26 -12.92
N LEU A 21 20.33 8.20 -12.80
CA LEU A 21 19.38 7.79 -13.84
C LEU A 21 18.36 8.93 -14.05
N LYS A 22 18.36 9.53 -15.23
CA LYS A 22 17.47 10.66 -15.58
C LYS A 22 16.44 10.20 -16.59
N ASN A 23 15.22 10.70 -16.46
CA ASN A 23 14.14 10.45 -17.40
C ASN A 23 14.41 11.21 -18.72
N PRO A 24 14.70 10.54 -19.83
CA PRO A 24 14.96 11.19 -21.11
C PRO A 24 13.69 11.77 -21.77
N LEU A 25 12.50 11.31 -21.31
CA LEU A 25 11.18 11.69 -21.81
C LEU A 25 10.45 12.63 -20.84
N ALA A 26 11.16 13.24 -19.89
CA ALA A 26 10.55 14.17 -18.92
C ALA A 26 9.85 15.32 -19.67
N ASN A 27 8.59 15.61 -19.29
CA ASN A 27 7.74 16.65 -19.88
C ASN A 27 7.35 16.46 -21.36
N ASP A 28 7.59 15.29 -21.94
CA ASP A 28 7.11 14.95 -23.28
C ASP A 28 5.62 14.56 -23.22
N PRO A 29 4.70 15.36 -23.79
CA PRO A 29 3.27 15.08 -23.75
C PRO A 29 2.87 13.85 -24.56
N GLN A 30 3.60 13.50 -25.63
CA GLN A 30 3.36 12.30 -26.41
C GLN A 30 3.78 11.06 -25.63
N ALA A 31 4.93 11.09 -24.97
CA ALA A 31 5.37 10.04 -24.08
C ALA A 31 4.39 9.83 -22.90
N ALA A 32 3.87 10.91 -22.33
CA ALA A 32 2.86 10.84 -21.29
C ALA A 32 1.56 10.17 -21.76
N GLU A 33 1.10 10.47 -22.96
CA GLU A 33 -0.12 9.89 -23.52
C GLU A 33 0.05 8.39 -23.83
N ILE A 34 1.18 7.99 -24.41
CA ILE A 34 1.51 6.57 -24.58
C ILE A 34 1.57 5.86 -23.22
N GLY A 35 2.26 6.47 -22.24
CA GLY A 35 2.33 5.97 -20.86
C GLY A 35 0.94 5.80 -20.23
N ARG A 36 -0.01 6.71 -20.50
CA ARG A 36 -1.40 6.61 -20.03
C ARG A 36 -2.12 5.38 -20.60
N VAL A 37 -1.95 5.11 -21.89
CA VAL A 37 -2.54 3.93 -22.53
C VAL A 37 -1.97 2.65 -21.94
N MET A 38 -0.64 2.58 -21.79
CA MET A 38 0.06 1.45 -21.18
C MET A 38 -0.39 1.22 -19.74
N PHE A 39 -0.49 2.30 -18.95
CA PHE A 39 -0.95 2.26 -17.56
C PHE A 39 -2.33 1.63 -17.45
N ARG A 40 -3.27 2.04 -18.30
CA ARG A 40 -4.63 1.49 -18.30
C ARG A 40 -4.67 0.00 -18.63
N GLY A 41 -3.78 -0.45 -19.52
CA GLY A 41 -3.70 -1.86 -19.91
C GLY A 41 -3.05 -2.78 -18.86
N SER A 42 -2.06 -2.27 -18.12
CA SER A 42 -1.20 -3.14 -17.28
C SER A 42 -1.22 -2.80 -15.78
N CYS A 43 -1.55 -1.57 -15.41
CA CYS A 43 -1.39 -1.08 -14.04
C CYS A 43 -2.74 -0.79 -13.37
N ALA A 44 -3.77 -0.42 -14.14
CA ALA A 44 -5.06 0.05 -13.64
C ALA A 44 -5.81 -0.99 -12.80
N LEU A 45 -5.60 -2.29 -13.06
CA LEU A 45 -6.22 -3.36 -12.27
C LEU A 45 -5.87 -3.26 -10.77
N CYS A 46 -4.68 -2.77 -10.45
CA CYS A 46 -4.25 -2.60 -9.06
C CYS A 46 -4.29 -1.14 -8.61
N HIS A 47 -3.97 -0.20 -9.49
CA HIS A 47 -3.85 1.21 -9.12
C HIS A 47 -5.06 2.09 -9.47
N GLY A 48 -6.16 1.51 -9.95
CA GLY A 48 -7.33 2.26 -10.43
C GLY A 48 -7.16 2.83 -11.83
N ILE A 49 -8.27 3.05 -12.55
CA ILE A 49 -8.25 3.49 -13.96
C ILE A 49 -7.70 4.91 -14.14
N HIS A 50 -7.77 5.72 -13.09
CA HIS A 50 -7.21 7.07 -13.00
C HIS A 50 -6.03 7.15 -12.04
N ALA A 51 -5.46 5.99 -11.64
CA ALA A 51 -4.35 5.86 -10.69
C ALA A 51 -4.71 6.27 -9.24
N GLU A 52 -5.98 6.34 -8.90
CA GLU A 52 -6.54 6.72 -7.59
C GLU A 52 -6.37 5.67 -6.49
N GLY A 53 -5.79 4.56 -6.83
CA GLY A 53 -5.58 3.44 -5.90
C GLY A 53 -6.62 2.33 -6.08
N GLY A 54 -6.53 1.36 -5.21
CA GLY A 54 -7.30 0.11 -5.17
C GLY A 54 -6.48 -0.92 -4.42
N ARG A 55 -6.17 -2.06 -5.00
CA ARG A 55 -5.20 -3.03 -4.45
C ARG A 55 -3.82 -2.39 -4.25
N GLY A 56 -3.37 -1.59 -5.22
CA GLY A 56 -2.17 -0.78 -5.15
C GLY A 56 -2.40 0.59 -4.51
N PRO A 57 -1.31 1.32 -4.17
CA PRO A 57 -1.43 2.68 -3.65
C PRO A 57 -2.00 3.67 -4.68
N ASP A 58 -2.55 4.78 -4.18
CA ASP A 58 -2.94 5.94 -4.97
C ASP A 58 -1.68 6.67 -5.48
N LEU A 59 -1.52 6.68 -6.80
CA LEU A 59 -0.36 7.28 -7.47
C LEU A 59 -0.58 8.77 -7.81
N THR A 60 -1.79 9.29 -7.62
CA THR A 60 -2.10 10.72 -7.84
C THR A 60 -1.58 11.61 -6.73
N LEU A 61 -1.21 11.04 -5.58
CA LEU A 61 -0.66 11.77 -4.45
C LEU A 61 0.72 12.37 -4.75
N GLY A 62 1.48 11.78 -5.67
CA GLY A 62 2.81 12.26 -6.07
C GLY A 62 3.85 12.17 -4.94
N SER A 63 3.60 11.29 -3.96
CA SER A 63 4.55 10.89 -2.93
C SER A 63 4.44 9.38 -2.74
N TYR A 64 5.57 8.67 -2.85
CA TYR A 64 5.60 7.23 -2.92
C TYR A 64 6.47 6.65 -1.80
N SER A 65 6.13 5.45 -1.30
CA SER A 65 6.90 4.79 -0.24
C SER A 65 8.30 4.36 -0.70
N VAL A 66 8.47 4.15 -2.00
CA VAL A 66 9.72 3.69 -2.63
C VAL A 66 10.69 4.82 -3.01
N GLY A 67 10.33 6.07 -2.76
CA GLY A 67 11.06 7.27 -3.20
C GLY A 67 10.27 8.08 -4.22
N ASP A 68 10.64 9.37 -4.36
CA ASP A 68 9.86 10.34 -5.13
C ASP A 68 10.58 10.82 -6.41
N THR A 69 11.77 10.28 -6.72
CA THR A 69 12.48 10.64 -7.96
C THR A 69 12.01 9.82 -9.16
N ASP A 70 12.26 10.31 -10.37
CA ASP A 70 11.99 9.54 -11.60
C ASP A 70 12.73 8.21 -11.61
N ALA A 71 13.98 8.22 -11.10
CA ALA A 71 14.78 7.02 -10.96
C ALA A 71 14.17 6.00 -9.99
N ASP A 72 13.56 6.45 -8.90
CA ASP A 72 12.90 5.55 -7.95
C ASP A 72 11.66 4.91 -8.58
N LEU A 73 10.84 5.70 -9.29
CA LEU A 73 9.68 5.19 -10.02
C LEU A 73 10.10 4.21 -11.11
N TYR A 74 11.13 4.53 -11.88
CA TYR A 74 11.67 3.63 -12.90
C TYR A 74 12.11 2.30 -12.29
N LYS A 75 12.88 2.35 -11.19
CA LYS A 75 13.39 1.16 -10.50
C LYS A 75 12.26 0.28 -9.98
N VAL A 76 11.23 0.86 -9.35
CA VAL A 76 10.11 0.07 -8.80
C VAL A 76 9.24 -0.50 -9.91
N ILE A 77 9.01 0.19 -11.01
CA ILE A 77 8.26 -0.36 -12.15
C ILE A 77 9.07 -1.48 -12.81
N SER A 78 10.37 -1.26 -13.03
CA SER A 78 11.25 -2.25 -13.65
C SER A 78 11.45 -3.49 -12.78
N GLY A 79 11.78 -3.31 -11.50
CA GLY A 79 12.18 -4.38 -10.58
C GLY A 79 11.08 -4.92 -9.68
N GLY A 80 9.90 -4.32 -9.68
CA GLY A 80 8.83 -4.64 -8.73
C GLY A 80 9.10 -4.07 -7.34
N SER A 81 8.28 -4.46 -6.37
CA SER A 81 8.42 -4.07 -4.96
C SER A 81 8.43 -5.32 -4.09
N ALA A 82 9.60 -5.68 -3.56
CA ALA A 82 9.78 -6.87 -2.74
C ALA A 82 8.81 -6.89 -1.54
N GLY A 83 8.24 -8.05 -1.24
CA GLY A 83 7.27 -8.22 -0.16
C GLY A 83 5.87 -7.65 -0.44
N THR A 84 5.60 -7.23 -1.69
CA THR A 84 4.29 -6.75 -2.14
C THR A 84 3.82 -7.50 -3.39
N GLU A 85 2.59 -7.22 -3.84
CA GLU A 85 2.03 -7.77 -5.08
C GLU A 85 2.45 -6.97 -6.34
N MET A 86 3.29 -5.92 -6.22
CA MET A 86 3.77 -5.15 -7.36
C MET A 86 4.83 -5.95 -8.14
N PRO A 87 4.51 -6.47 -9.33
CA PRO A 87 5.43 -7.29 -10.11
C PRO A 87 6.51 -6.44 -10.79
N ALA A 88 7.58 -7.09 -11.24
CA ALA A 88 8.60 -6.50 -12.09
C ALA A 88 8.14 -6.46 -13.55
N PHE A 89 8.19 -5.29 -14.18
CA PHE A 89 7.83 -5.11 -15.59
C PHE A 89 9.06 -5.02 -16.51
N GLY A 90 10.26 -4.87 -15.97
CA GLY A 90 11.49 -4.67 -16.76
C GLY A 90 11.89 -5.84 -17.67
N ALA A 91 11.33 -7.05 -17.42
CA ALA A 91 11.52 -8.19 -18.32
C ALA A 91 10.62 -8.14 -19.57
N ASN A 92 9.52 -7.37 -19.53
CA ASN A 92 8.47 -7.34 -20.56
C ASN A 92 8.32 -5.98 -21.24
N LEU A 93 8.95 -4.93 -20.70
CA LEU A 93 8.89 -3.56 -21.21
C LEU A 93 10.29 -3.06 -21.51
N GLU A 94 10.43 -2.37 -22.64
CA GLU A 94 11.66 -1.68 -23.00
C GLU A 94 11.90 -0.46 -22.10
N SER A 95 13.14 0.01 -22.02
CA SER A 95 13.52 1.16 -21.19
C SER A 95 12.66 2.40 -21.47
N ASP A 96 12.37 2.69 -22.73
CA ASP A 96 11.56 3.84 -23.14
C ASP A 96 10.11 3.70 -22.66
N ASP A 97 9.57 2.50 -22.63
CA ASP A 97 8.20 2.24 -22.14
C ASP A 97 8.11 2.47 -20.64
N LEU A 98 9.11 2.06 -19.89
CA LEU A 98 9.22 2.34 -18.46
C LEU A 98 9.27 3.86 -18.21
N TRP A 99 10.04 4.60 -19.03
CA TRP A 99 10.10 6.06 -18.94
C TRP A 99 8.78 6.75 -19.34
N ARG A 100 8.06 6.23 -20.33
CA ARG A 100 6.72 6.70 -20.70
C ARG A 100 5.74 6.57 -19.52
N LEU A 101 5.78 5.43 -18.83
CA LEU A 101 4.99 5.23 -17.60
C LEU A 101 5.36 6.25 -16.51
N VAL A 102 6.67 6.44 -16.25
CA VAL A 102 7.13 7.46 -15.28
C VAL A 102 6.65 8.86 -15.68
N THR A 103 6.79 9.23 -16.96
CA THR A 103 6.34 10.53 -17.47
C THR A 103 4.83 10.72 -17.29
N TYR A 104 4.03 9.70 -17.57
CA TYR A 104 2.59 9.75 -17.29
C TYR A 104 2.30 9.94 -15.80
N LEU A 105 2.91 9.17 -14.91
CA LEU A 105 2.71 9.29 -13.46
C LEU A 105 3.05 10.70 -12.96
N ARG A 106 4.04 11.37 -13.54
CA ARG A 106 4.36 12.77 -13.21
C ARG A 106 3.24 13.75 -13.59
N THR A 107 2.47 13.47 -14.64
CA THR A 107 1.29 14.28 -14.97
C THR A 107 0.17 14.17 -13.95
N LEU A 108 0.17 13.10 -13.17
CA LEU A 108 -0.83 12.84 -12.12
C LEU A 108 -0.39 13.38 -10.75
N ALA A 109 0.91 13.55 -10.56
CA ALA A 109 1.49 13.89 -9.25
C ALA A 109 0.84 15.14 -8.64
N GLY A 110 0.27 14.97 -7.45
CA GLY A 110 -0.38 16.04 -6.69
C GLY A 110 -1.84 16.30 -7.03
N LYS A 111 -2.40 15.70 -8.09
CA LYS A 111 -3.83 15.88 -8.44
C LYS A 111 -4.78 15.30 -7.38
N GLY A 112 -4.34 14.25 -6.65
CA GLY A 112 -5.08 13.65 -5.54
C GLY A 112 -4.82 14.30 -4.17
N LYS A 113 -3.99 15.34 -4.10
CA LYS A 113 -3.64 16.03 -2.84
C LYS A 113 -4.74 16.99 -2.40
N VAL A 114 -5.83 16.44 -1.88
CA VAL A 114 -6.82 17.22 -1.14
C VAL A 114 -6.42 17.19 0.33
N ALA A 115 -6.23 18.35 0.96
CA ALA A 115 -5.92 18.44 2.38
C ALA A 115 -7.20 18.27 3.21
N ALA A 116 -7.14 17.43 4.24
CA ALA A 116 -8.20 17.38 5.23
C ALA A 116 -8.23 18.68 6.06
N THR A 117 -9.43 19.15 6.35
CA THR A 117 -9.66 20.44 7.08
C THR A 117 -9.89 20.23 8.58
N GLY A 118 -9.89 18.97 9.07
CA GLY A 118 -10.15 18.64 10.46
C GLY A 118 -8.95 18.83 11.40
N ASP A 119 -9.21 18.71 12.69
CA ASP A 119 -8.21 18.71 13.76
C ASP A 119 -7.57 17.31 13.91
N ARG A 120 -6.27 17.23 13.68
CA ARG A 120 -5.50 15.98 13.74
C ARG A 120 -5.46 15.37 15.14
N GLN A 121 -5.38 16.20 16.20
CA GLN A 121 -5.33 15.69 17.57
C GLN A 121 -6.68 15.13 17.97
N ALA A 122 -7.77 15.86 17.68
CA ALA A 122 -9.12 15.36 17.89
C ALA A 122 -9.37 14.06 17.10
N GLY A 123 -8.88 13.96 15.87
CA GLY A 123 -8.94 12.74 15.08
C GLY A 123 -8.15 11.57 15.68
N ASN A 124 -6.97 11.82 16.24
CA ASN A 124 -6.22 10.82 16.98
C ASN A 124 -7.01 10.29 18.19
N ASP A 125 -7.60 11.20 18.97
CA ASP A 125 -8.37 10.84 20.15
C ASP A 125 -9.63 10.03 19.77
N LEU A 126 -10.31 10.41 18.68
CA LEU A 126 -11.42 9.64 18.12
C LEU A 126 -10.99 8.24 17.68
N PHE A 127 -9.84 8.10 17.05
CA PHE A 127 -9.32 6.81 16.57
C PHE A 127 -9.14 5.81 17.72
N TRP A 128 -8.55 6.26 18.82
CA TRP A 128 -8.24 5.38 19.95
C TRP A 128 -9.40 5.21 20.96
N ALA A 129 -10.29 6.19 21.07
CA ALA A 129 -11.39 6.19 22.04
C ALA A 129 -12.74 5.85 21.40
N LYS A 130 -13.52 6.85 20.95
CA LYS A 130 -14.89 6.68 20.45
C LYS A 130 -14.97 5.72 19.25
N GLY A 131 -14.05 5.86 18.29
CA GLY A 131 -14.03 5.04 17.08
C GLY A 131 -13.53 3.63 17.31
N LYS A 132 -12.75 3.39 18.36
CA LYS A 132 -12.13 2.09 18.70
C LYS A 132 -11.36 1.46 17.52
N CYS A 133 -10.92 2.28 16.57
CA CYS A 133 -10.26 1.82 15.34
C CYS A 133 -8.97 1.04 15.65
N GLY A 134 -8.27 1.46 16.71
CA GLY A 134 -7.05 0.81 17.21
C GLY A 134 -7.28 -0.60 17.78
N GLN A 135 -8.52 -1.07 17.97
CA GLN A 135 -8.80 -2.46 18.33
C GLN A 135 -8.50 -3.42 17.15
N CYS A 136 -8.63 -2.92 15.91
CA CYS A 136 -8.43 -3.71 14.71
C CYS A 136 -7.22 -3.25 13.91
N HIS A 137 -6.90 -1.95 13.92
CA HIS A 137 -5.84 -1.37 13.11
C HIS A 137 -4.60 -1.02 13.93
N MET A 138 -3.45 -1.29 13.35
CA MET A 138 -2.14 -0.92 13.91
C MET A 138 -1.66 0.42 13.36
N ILE A 139 -1.03 1.23 14.21
CA ILE A 139 -0.28 2.44 13.84
C ILE A 139 1.03 2.45 14.63
N GLY A 140 2.18 2.42 13.95
CA GLY A 140 3.50 2.46 14.58
C GLY A 140 3.75 1.34 15.59
N GLY A 141 3.25 0.15 15.31
CA GLY A 141 3.39 -1.03 16.18
C GLY A 141 2.39 -1.09 17.34
N LYS A 142 1.49 -0.10 17.49
CA LYS A 142 0.44 -0.07 18.53
C LYS A 142 -0.92 -0.32 17.89
N GLY A 143 -1.73 -1.18 18.50
CA GLY A 143 -3.08 -1.52 18.05
C GLY A 143 -3.22 -2.98 17.60
N GLY A 144 -4.40 -3.31 17.08
CA GLY A 144 -4.76 -4.65 16.64
C GLY A 144 -4.28 -4.99 15.23
N ARG A 145 -4.39 -6.27 14.87
CA ARG A 145 -3.94 -6.80 13.58
C ARG A 145 -5.08 -7.31 12.70
N LEU A 146 -6.32 -7.16 13.12
CA LEU A 146 -7.49 -7.60 12.35
C LEU A 146 -7.72 -6.77 11.09
N GLY A 147 -7.35 -5.49 11.11
CA GLY A 147 -7.38 -4.60 9.95
C GLY A 147 -5.98 -4.33 9.38
N PRO A 148 -5.89 -3.70 8.20
CA PRO A 148 -4.63 -3.24 7.65
C PRO A 148 -3.86 -2.31 8.59
N ASP A 149 -2.52 -2.37 8.54
CA ASP A 149 -1.65 -1.40 9.20
C ASP A 149 -1.80 -0.02 8.54
N LEU A 150 -2.14 0.97 9.35
CA LEU A 150 -2.39 2.35 8.93
C LEU A 150 -1.20 3.29 9.14
N THR A 151 -0.05 2.80 9.60
CA THR A 151 1.15 3.60 9.90
C THR A 151 1.53 4.57 8.77
N SER A 152 1.33 4.18 7.52
CA SER A 152 1.67 4.99 6.34
C SER A 152 0.48 5.25 5.42
N VAL A 153 -0.76 5.13 5.92
CA VAL A 153 -1.97 5.17 5.09
C VAL A 153 -2.15 6.50 4.36
N GLY A 154 -1.81 7.62 4.99
CA GLY A 154 -1.89 8.95 4.38
C GLY A 154 -0.86 9.20 3.25
N ARG A 155 0.06 8.26 3.03
CA ARG A 155 0.98 8.27 1.89
C ARG A 155 0.46 7.39 0.74
N LYS A 156 -0.44 6.45 1.05
CA LYS A 156 -0.91 5.40 0.13
C LYS A 156 -2.33 5.62 -0.38
N ARG A 157 -3.14 6.41 0.33
CA ARG A 157 -4.57 6.58 0.05
C ARG A 157 -4.96 8.04 0.01
N SER A 158 -5.81 8.40 -0.96
CA SER A 158 -6.42 9.73 -1.02
C SER A 158 -7.43 9.94 0.10
N LEU A 159 -7.76 11.21 0.36
CA LEU A 159 -8.78 11.57 1.35
C LEU A 159 -10.15 10.97 1.00
N ALA A 160 -10.49 10.93 -0.30
CA ALA A 160 -11.74 10.34 -0.78
C ALA A 160 -11.81 8.84 -0.48
N TYR A 161 -10.72 8.11 -0.76
CA TYR A 161 -10.61 6.69 -0.46
C TYR A 161 -10.74 6.40 1.05
N LEU A 162 -10.05 7.18 1.89
CA LEU A 162 -10.13 7.04 3.35
C LEU A 162 -11.55 7.29 3.86
N LYS A 163 -12.23 8.31 3.30
CA LYS A 163 -13.61 8.61 3.65
C LYS A 163 -14.56 7.48 3.24
N GLU A 164 -14.44 6.97 2.03
CA GLU A 164 -15.24 5.84 1.54
C GLU A 164 -15.02 4.60 2.41
N SER A 165 -13.76 4.23 2.72
CA SER A 165 -13.45 3.06 3.56
C SER A 165 -14.07 3.12 4.95
N ILE A 166 -14.23 4.32 5.53
CA ILE A 166 -14.90 4.50 6.83
C ILE A 166 -16.41 4.39 6.69
N LEU A 167 -16.99 5.00 5.65
CA LEU A 167 -18.44 5.11 5.47
C LEU A 167 -19.05 3.87 4.80
N ASP A 168 -18.29 3.19 3.96
CA ASP A 168 -18.67 1.95 3.28
C ASP A 168 -17.50 0.96 3.23
N PRO A 169 -17.22 0.25 4.32
CA PRO A 169 -16.08 -0.66 4.42
C PRO A 169 -16.18 -1.89 3.50
N ASN A 170 -17.28 -2.05 2.78
CA ASN A 170 -17.47 -3.12 1.81
C ASN A 170 -17.17 -2.67 0.37
N ALA A 171 -17.05 -1.36 0.11
CA ALA A 171 -16.81 -0.82 -1.23
C ALA A 171 -15.49 -1.35 -1.83
N ASP A 172 -14.42 -1.38 -1.02
CA ASP A 172 -13.14 -1.96 -1.40
C ASP A 172 -12.47 -2.63 -0.19
N ILE A 173 -12.45 -3.97 -0.16
CA ILE A 173 -11.80 -4.74 0.89
C ILE A 173 -10.37 -5.03 0.48
N THR A 174 -9.40 -4.51 1.23
CA THR A 174 -7.97 -4.79 1.01
C THR A 174 -7.71 -6.29 0.91
N PRO A 175 -7.00 -6.78 -0.11
CA PRO A 175 -6.66 -8.20 -0.25
C PRO A 175 -6.03 -8.77 1.03
N GLY A 176 -6.45 -9.98 1.41
CA GLY A 176 -6.03 -10.60 2.67
C GLY A 176 -6.83 -10.15 3.90
N TYR A 177 -7.83 -9.27 3.74
CA TYR A 177 -8.69 -8.81 4.84
C TYR A 177 -10.17 -9.13 4.63
N ASN A 178 -10.49 -10.02 3.68
CA ASN A 178 -11.84 -10.54 3.52
C ASN A 178 -12.26 -11.33 4.75
N THR A 179 -13.54 -11.32 5.07
CA THR A 179 -14.09 -12.18 6.12
C THR A 179 -14.15 -13.63 5.63
N LEU A 180 -13.63 -14.55 6.44
CA LEU A 180 -13.83 -15.98 6.27
C LEU A 180 -14.76 -16.52 7.36
N THR A 181 -15.68 -17.40 6.97
CA THR A 181 -16.50 -18.20 7.88
C THR A 181 -16.16 -19.67 7.65
N VAL A 182 -15.69 -20.34 8.69
CA VAL A 182 -15.36 -21.77 8.68
C VAL A 182 -16.33 -22.52 9.59
N VAL A 183 -16.93 -23.60 9.10
CA VAL A 183 -17.72 -24.53 9.89
C VAL A 183 -16.95 -25.84 10.03
N THR A 184 -16.57 -26.20 11.22
CA THR A 184 -15.83 -27.43 11.53
C THR A 184 -16.74 -28.66 11.51
N LYS A 185 -16.17 -29.87 11.46
CA LYS A 185 -16.92 -31.13 11.44
C LYS A 185 -17.75 -31.36 12.72
N ASP A 186 -17.33 -30.77 13.85
CA ASP A 186 -18.07 -30.77 15.12
C ASP A 186 -19.15 -29.66 15.20
N GLY A 187 -19.39 -28.94 14.09
CA GLY A 187 -20.43 -27.92 13.97
C GLY A 187 -20.06 -26.55 14.52
N LYS A 188 -18.85 -26.33 15.01
CA LYS A 188 -18.39 -25.02 15.49
C LYS A 188 -18.17 -24.08 14.31
N THR A 189 -18.71 -22.86 14.44
CA THR A 189 -18.51 -21.77 13.45
C THR A 189 -17.45 -20.81 13.94
N ILE A 190 -16.43 -20.59 13.11
CA ILE A 190 -15.34 -19.64 13.36
C ILE A 190 -15.37 -18.57 12.26
N VAL A 191 -15.42 -17.30 12.67
CA VAL A 191 -15.42 -16.15 11.77
C VAL A 191 -14.18 -15.32 12.05
N GLY A 192 -13.50 -14.86 11.01
CA GLY A 192 -12.31 -14.05 11.18
C GLY A 192 -11.87 -13.41 9.87
N VAL A 193 -10.75 -12.72 9.95
CA VAL A 193 -10.12 -12.08 8.80
C VAL A 193 -9.21 -13.08 8.09
N GLN A 194 -9.30 -13.17 6.78
CA GLN A 194 -8.44 -14.00 5.92
C GLN A 194 -6.96 -13.67 6.18
N ARG A 195 -6.13 -14.73 6.30
CA ARG A 195 -4.67 -14.64 6.33
C ARG A 195 -4.01 -15.46 5.23
N GLY A 196 -4.68 -16.52 4.80
CA GLY A 196 -4.35 -17.34 3.65
C GLY A 196 -5.61 -17.98 3.10
N PHE A 197 -5.68 -18.16 1.81
CA PHE A 197 -6.81 -18.84 1.15
C PHE A 197 -6.39 -19.30 -0.23
N ASP A 198 -6.30 -20.61 -0.41
CA ASP A 198 -5.99 -21.26 -1.67
C ASP A 198 -6.97 -22.40 -1.92
N ASP A 199 -6.71 -23.26 -2.89
CA ASP A 199 -7.61 -24.36 -3.25
C ASP A 199 -7.71 -25.44 -2.17
N PHE A 200 -6.71 -25.58 -1.31
CA PHE A 200 -6.59 -26.65 -0.32
C PHE A 200 -6.82 -26.16 1.11
N SER A 201 -6.40 -24.96 1.43
CA SER A 201 -6.37 -24.45 2.80
C SER A 201 -7.10 -23.13 2.98
N ALA A 202 -7.48 -22.84 4.23
CA ALA A 202 -8.04 -21.58 4.68
C ALA A 202 -7.42 -21.20 6.02
N GLN A 203 -6.86 -19.99 6.08
CA GLN A 203 -6.24 -19.43 7.27
C GLN A 203 -6.93 -18.14 7.62
N LEU A 204 -7.34 -17.99 8.88
CA LEU A 204 -8.01 -16.79 9.38
C LEU A 204 -7.52 -16.42 10.77
N MET A 205 -7.71 -15.16 11.12
CA MET A 205 -7.50 -14.63 12.45
C MET A 205 -8.86 -14.22 13.01
N ASP A 206 -9.25 -14.79 14.17
CA ASP A 206 -10.51 -14.45 14.82
C ASP A 206 -10.46 -13.08 15.53
N PRO A 207 -11.59 -12.53 15.99
CA PRO A 207 -11.62 -11.23 16.67
C PRO A 207 -10.80 -11.14 17.97
N ALA A 208 -10.41 -12.27 18.56
CA ALA A 208 -9.48 -12.33 19.69
C ALA A 208 -8.02 -12.45 19.27
N GLU A 209 -7.75 -12.28 17.95
CA GLU A 209 -6.44 -12.41 17.32
C GLU A 209 -5.81 -13.81 17.40
N ASN A 210 -6.61 -14.85 17.65
CA ASN A 210 -6.13 -16.22 17.52
C ASN A 210 -6.06 -16.60 16.05
N PHE A 211 -4.95 -17.25 15.67
CA PHE A 211 -4.75 -17.74 14.33
C PHE A 211 -5.31 -19.16 14.19
N HIS A 212 -6.10 -19.38 13.14
CA HIS A 212 -6.68 -20.66 12.82
C HIS A 212 -6.25 -21.08 11.40
N SER A 213 -5.86 -22.34 11.24
CA SER A 213 -5.48 -22.92 9.94
C SER A 213 -6.23 -24.24 9.75
N TYR A 214 -6.86 -24.42 8.59
CA TYR A 214 -7.64 -25.58 8.25
C TYR A 214 -7.31 -26.07 6.85
N GLU A 215 -7.17 -27.38 6.71
CA GLU A 215 -7.34 -28.03 5.41
C GLU A 215 -8.85 -28.02 5.08
N LYS A 216 -9.21 -27.65 3.84
CA LYS A 216 -10.63 -27.59 3.44
C LYS A 216 -11.34 -28.94 3.48
N SER A 217 -10.60 -30.04 3.32
CA SER A 217 -11.09 -31.42 3.50
C SER A 217 -11.48 -31.75 4.94
N ASP A 218 -10.93 -31.05 5.93
CA ASP A 218 -11.09 -31.32 7.35
C ASP A 218 -12.20 -30.51 8.03
N VAL A 219 -12.86 -29.64 7.28
CA VAL A 219 -13.99 -28.82 7.74
C VAL A 219 -15.25 -29.11 6.92
N THR A 220 -16.40 -28.73 7.45
CA THR A 220 -17.69 -28.90 6.78
C THR A 220 -17.85 -27.88 5.65
N SER A 221 -17.43 -26.62 5.89
CA SER A 221 -17.46 -25.57 4.86
C SER A 221 -16.51 -24.45 5.16
N VAL A 222 -16.04 -23.80 4.09
CA VAL A 222 -15.32 -22.53 4.15
C VAL A 222 -16.01 -21.55 3.21
N LYS A 223 -16.38 -20.39 3.71
CA LYS A 223 -17.00 -19.33 2.92
C LYS A 223 -16.19 -18.04 3.03
N ARG A 224 -15.77 -17.51 1.89
CA ARG A 224 -15.21 -16.16 1.77
C ARG A 224 -16.36 -15.19 1.55
N GLU A 225 -16.55 -14.30 2.52
CA GLU A 225 -17.65 -13.33 2.47
C GLU A 225 -17.24 -12.10 1.64
N ILE A 226 -18.25 -11.44 1.06
CA ILE A 226 -18.08 -10.17 0.34
C ILE A 226 -18.18 -8.96 1.28
N ARG A 227 -18.13 -9.17 2.59
CA ARG A 227 -18.23 -8.14 3.61
C ARG A 227 -16.96 -8.05 4.44
N SER A 228 -16.66 -6.86 4.92
CA SER A 228 -15.61 -6.57 5.88
C SER A 228 -16.05 -6.83 7.32
N LEU A 229 -15.10 -7.14 8.21
CA LEU A 229 -15.33 -7.10 9.66
C LEU A 229 -15.31 -5.65 10.21
N MET A 230 -14.85 -4.69 9.43
CA MET A 230 -14.93 -3.27 9.80
C MET A 230 -16.41 -2.85 9.92
N PRO A 231 -16.81 -2.23 11.04
CA PRO A 231 -18.22 -1.89 11.28
C PRO A 231 -18.75 -0.86 10.27
N ALA A 232 -19.83 -1.18 9.56
CA ALA A 232 -20.52 -0.23 8.68
C ALA A 232 -21.29 0.86 9.45
N SER A 233 -21.41 0.72 10.78
CA SER A 233 -22.10 1.69 11.66
C SER A 233 -21.42 3.05 11.73
N TYR A 234 -20.16 3.16 11.34
CA TYR A 234 -19.42 4.43 11.37
C TYR A 234 -20.07 5.52 10.54
N ARG A 235 -20.79 5.17 9.47
CA ARG A 235 -21.62 6.11 8.69
C ARG A 235 -22.55 6.97 9.55
N ASN A 236 -23.08 6.40 10.63
CA ASN A 236 -24.05 7.04 11.52
C ASN A 236 -23.49 7.37 12.90
N SER A 237 -22.23 7.00 13.19
CA SER A 237 -21.61 7.14 14.51
C SER A 237 -20.81 8.43 14.67
N PHE A 238 -20.36 9.01 13.58
CA PHE A 238 -19.57 10.24 13.56
C PHE A 238 -20.37 11.40 12.99
N SER A 239 -20.27 12.57 13.63
CA SER A 239 -20.66 13.83 13.01
C SER A 239 -19.71 14.16 11.85
N GLU A 240 -20.11 15.09 10.98
CA GLU A 240 -19.28 15.54 9.87
C GLU A 240 -17.94 16.11 10.38
N LYS A 241 -17.97 16.87 11.49
CA LYS A 241 -16.75 17.40 12.12
C LYS A 241 -15.83 16.26 12.58
N GLU A 242 -16.34 15.29 13.31
CA GLU A 242 -15.57 14.14 13.79
C GLU A 242 -14.98 13.32 12.65
N LEU A 243 -15.74 13.12 11.57
CA LEU A 243 -15.23 12.45 10.38
C LEU A 243 -14.07 13.21 9.73
N ASN A 244 -14.19 14.54 9.61
CA ASN A 244 -13.12 15.37 9.07
C ASN A 244 -11.88 15.37 9.97
N ASP A 245 -12.05 15.40 11.30
CA ASP A 245 -10.95 15.28 12.27
C ASP A 245 -10.23 13.94 12.13
N LEU A 246 -10.98 12.84 12.06
CA LEU A 246 -10.44 11.49 11.84
C LEU A 246 -9.69 11.39 10.51
N LEU A 247 -10.24 11.95 9.44
CA LEU A 247 -9.60 12.00 8.12
C LEU A 247 -8.30 12.81 8.15
N ALA A 248 -8.27 13.94 8.88
CA ALA A 248 -7.06 14.74 9.04
C ALA A 248 -5.97 13.96 9.80
N TYR A 249 -6.34 13.19 10.81
CA TYR A 249 -5.43 12.30 11.50
C TYR A 249 -4.89 11.21 10.57
N LEU A 250 -5.74 10.46 9.90
CA LEU A 250 -5.33 9.37 9.01
C LEU A 250 -4.44 9.89 7.85
N GLN A 251 -4.79 11.04 7.25
CA GLN A 251 -3.98 11.65 6.20
C GLN A 251 -2.58 12.06 6.70
N SER A 252 -2.44 12.35 7.99
CA SER A 252 -1.16 12.71 8.60
C SER A 252 -0.22 11.52 8.82
N LEU A 253 -0.73 10.29 8.77
CA LEU A 253 0.03 9.06 9.00
C LEU A 253 0.90 8.74 7.77
N ARG A 254 2.15 9.16 7.81
CA ARG A 254 3.08 9.04 6.69
C ARG A 254 4.11 7.91 6.86
N GLY A 255 4.18 7.29 8.04
CA GLY A 255 5.24 6.36 8.40
C GLY A 255 6.62 7.04 8.46
N THR A 256 7.62 6.33 8.87
CA THR A 256 9.01 6.68 8.59
C THR A 256 9.31 6.23 7.16
N ARG A 257 9.98 7.05 6.34
CA ARG A 257 10.65 6.51 5.16
C ARG A 257 11.64 5.47 5.67
N GLU A 258 11.58 4.27 5.15
CA GLU A 258 12.74 3.39 5.17
C GLU A 258 13.74 4.01 4.18
N ASP A 259 14.40 5.08 4.60
CA ASP A 259 15.59 5.55 3.94
C ASP A 259 16.60 4.44 4.16
N GLY A 260 16.76 3.61 3.11
CA GLY A 260 17.72 2.53 3.14
C GLY A 260 19.08 3.09 3.53
N LYS A 261 19.52 2.72 4.74
CA LYS A 261 20.92 2.73 5.12
C LYS A 261 21.53 1.40 4.72
#